data_798c97ed94edd6777915203c4b3d9c40
#
_entry.id   798c97ed94edd6777915203c4b3d9c40
#
_cell.length_a   1.000
_cell.length_b   1.000
_cell.length_c   1.000
_cell.angle_alpha   90.00
_cell.angle_beta   90.00
_cell.angle_gamma   90.00
#
_symmetry.space_group_name_H-M   'P 1'
#
loop_
_entity.id
_entity.type
_entity.pdbx_description
1 polymer ?
#
loop_
_entity_poly.entity_id
_entity_poly.type
_entity_poly.pdbx_seq_one_letter_code
_entity_poly.pdbx_strand_id
1 'polypeptide(L)'
;MARNKNTSESLFQFMNFLIALLLKNGQYRTSLHYKATLNSFKRYRDNKDIALKEIDAEVMRSYEAYLHHTVEVCRNTSSFYLRILRATYNKAVAKGLTPQQHPFSDVYTGIAQTRKRAIPTENVSQIKSLQSVKDLTPKEEMARDTFLMSFYLRGISFIDLAHLRKSDLKEGYLHYTRSKTRQRLTIRWEKEMQELMEKYQAQTASSSYLFPFLVDDGNKRQDKTIDKMQEEARQYHNAEARISYHLRKLGTKIGIKGKLTLYIARHSWATAARDNHISISVISEALGHHSVTTTQIYLNSVKSSEVDDANARILAAL
;
A
#
# COMPACT_ATOMS: atom_id res chain seq x y z
N MET A 1 -7.54 -9.08 -43.63
CA MET A 1 -7.60 -8.54 -42.24
C MET A 1 -6.66 -7.36 -42.14
N ALA A 2 -7.17 -6.15 -42.02
CA ALA A 2 -6.36 -4.93 -41.99
C ALA A 2 -5.58 -4.89 -40.68
N ARG A 3 -4.24 -4.92 -40.77
CA ARG A 3 -3.33 -4.62 -39.67
C ARG A 3 -3.62 -3.20 -39.18
N ASN A 4 -4.17 -3.09 -37.98
CA ASN A 4 -4.37 -1.80 -37.31
C ASN A 4 -3.00 -1.13 -37.11
N LYS A 5 -2.63 -0.18 -37.98
CA LYS A 5 -1.33 0.50 -38.08
C LYS A 5 -1.03 1.47 -36.90
N ASN A 6 -1.73 1.37 -35.76
CA ASN A 6 -1.63 2.31 -34.64
C ASN A 6 -1.03 1.71 -33.34
N THR A 7 -0.30 0.61 -33.42
CA THR A 7 0.48 0.12 -32.28
C THR A 7 1.93 0.55 -32.47
N SER A 8 2.34 1.54 -31.71
CA SER A 8 3.61 2.21 -31.85
C SER A 8 4.81 1.28 -31.60
N GLU A 9 5.78 1.37 -32.47
CA GLU A 9 7.05 0.64 -32.39
C GLU A 9 8.01 1.22 -31.34
N SER A 10 7.63 2.32 -30.64
CA SER A 10 8.47 2.98 -29.64
C SER A 10 7.95 2.76 -28.21
N LEU A 11 8.87 2.78 -27.24
CA LEU A 11 8.57 2.53 -25.84
C LEU A 11 7.62 3.59 -25.25
N PHE A 12 7.88 4.88 -25.49
CA PHE A 12 7.08 5.95 -24.87
C PHE A 12 5.64 5.94 -25.39
N GLN A 13 5.47 5.74 -26.69
CA GLN A 13 4.15 5.66 -27.28
C GLN A 13 3.40 4.42 -26.77
N PHE A 14 4.06 3.26 -26.72
CA PHE A 14 3.45 2.04 -26.24
C PHE A 14 3.10 2.13 -24.73
N MET A 15 3.95 2.74 -23.92
CA MET A 15 3.61 2.99 -22.50
C MET A 15 2.44 3.95 -22.35
N ASN A 16 2.35 5.02 -23.15
CA ASN A 16 1.20 5.92 -23.14
C ASN A 16 -0.10 5.20 -23.54
N PHE A 17 -0.05 4.34 -24.54
CA PHE A 17 -1.18 3.47 -24.90
C PHE A 17 -1.61 2.59 -23.72
N LEU A 18 -0.67 1.93 -23.04
CA LEU A 18 -0.98 1.11 -21.87
C LEU A 18 -1.55 1.94 -20.70
N ILE A 19 -1.05 3.16 -20.47
CA ILE A 19 -1.58 4.08 -19.45
C ILE A 19 -3.04 4.43 -19.77
N ALA A 20 -3.35 4.77 -21.02
CA ALA A 20 -4.73 5.08 -21.44
C ALA A 20 -5.66 3.86 -21.28
N LEU A 21 -5.18 2.66 -21.63
CA LEU A 21 -5.93 1.41 -21.44
C LEU A 21 -6.20 1.13 -19.96
N LEU A 22 -5.21 1.33 -19.09
CA LEU A 22 -5.35 1.15 -17.64
C LEU A 22 -6.38 2.13 -17.06
N LEU A 23 -6.37 3.39 -17.51
CA LEU A 23 -7.38 4.40 -17.12
C LEU A 23 -8.77 3.97 -17.58
N LYS A 24 -8.94 3.56 -18.84
CA LYS A 24 -10.22 3.08 -19.37
C LYS A 24 -10.76 1.88 -18.58
N ASN A 25 -9.88 1.01 -18.11
CA ASN A 25 -10.24 -0.19 -17.32
C ASN A 25 -10.38 0.12 -15.81
N GLY A 26 -10.41 1.37 -15.39
CA GLY A 26 -10.55 1.74 -13.98
C GLY A 26 -9.34 1.45 -13.09
N GLN A 27 -8.19 1.11 -13.66
CA GLN A 27 -6.97 0.77 -12.95
C GLN A 27 -6.10 2.02 -12.70
N TYR A 28 -6.71 3.06 -12.11
CA TYR A 28 -6.10 4.37 -11.95
C TYR A 28 -4.75 4.34 -11.23
N ARG A 29 -4.63 3.63 -10.09
CA ARG A 29 -3.33 3.53 -9.36
C ARG A 29 -2.24 2.88 -10.20
N THR A 30 -2.59 1.82 -10.94
CA THR A 30 -1.63 1.17 -11.83
C THR A 30 -1.19 2.09 -12.95
N SER A 31 -2.10 2.90 -13.52
CA SER A 31 -1.75 3.89 -14.54
C SER A 31 -0.75 4.93 -14.02
N LEU A 32 -0.90 5.40 -12.77
CA LEU A 32 0.07 6.30 -12.12
C LEU A 32 1.46 5.67 -11.98
N HIS A 33 1.53 4.38 -11.67
CA HIS A 33 2.80 3.65 -11.59
C HIS A 33 3.49 3.57 -12.96
N TYR A 34 2.73 3.27 -14.02
CA TYR A 34 3.25 3.29 -15.39
C TYR A 34 3.70 4.69 -15.79
N LYS A 35 2.93 5.73 -15.47
CA LYS A 35 3.27 7.14 -15.74
C LYS A 35 4.54 7.56 -15.00
N ALA A 36 4.70 7.20 -13.73
CA ALA A 36 5.90 7.48 -12.94
C ALA A 36 7.13 6.81 -13.54
N THR A 37 7.00 5.53 -13.96
CA THR A 37 8.09 4.79 -14.63
C THR A 37 8.46 5.41 -15.96
N LEU A 38 7.48 5.77 -16.79
CA LEU A 38 7.71 6.45 -18.07
C LEU A 38 8.45 7.77 -17.86
N ASN A 39 8.02 8.59 -16.89
CA ASN A 39 8.67 9.87 -16.59
C ASN A 39 10.10 9.69 -16.07
N SER A 40 10.36 8.64 -15.29
CA SER A 40 11.73 8.30 -14.85
C SER A 40 12.61 7.90 -16.03
N PHE A 41 12.11 7.04 -16.92
CA PHE A 41 12.87 6.59 -18.09
C PHE A 41 13.06 7.72 -19.12
N LYS A 42 12.07 8.62 -19.28
CA LYS A 42 12.22 9.83 -20.10
C LYS A 42 13.36 10.72 -19.61
N ARG A 43 13.48 10.95 -18.30
CA ARG A 43 14.59 11.73 -17.73
C ARG A 43 15.96 11.08 -18.01
N TYR A 44 16.06 9.76 -17.84
CA TYR A 44 17.26 9.02 -18.19
C TYR A 44 17.66 9.19 -19.66
N ARG A 45 16.69 9.27 -20.57
CA ARG A 45 16.89 9.37 -22.01
C ARG A 45 16.89 10.80 -22.55
N ASP A 46 16.91 11.83 -21.71
CA ASP A 46 16.77 13.24 -22.12
C ASP A 46 15.55 13.47 -23.03
N ASN A 47 14.43 12.83 -22.72
CA ASN A 47 13.20 12.79 -23.51
C ASN A 47 13.33 12.18 -24.93
N LYS A 48 14.44 11.53 -25.26
CA LYS A 48 14.60 10.80 -26.51
C LYS A 48 13.95 9.45 -26.42
N ASP A 49 12.93 9.19 -27.24
CA ASP A 49 12.26 7.88 -27.30
C ASP A 49 13.21 6.80 -27.82
N ILE A 50 12.84 5.54 -27.65
CA ILE A 50 13.62 4.39 -28.09
C ILE A 50 12.69 3.37 -28.76
N ALA A 51 13.12 2.78 -29.87
CA ALA A 51 12.36 1.71 -30.51
C ALA A 51 12.34 0.47 -29.60
N LEU A 52 11.20 -0.23 -29.55
CA LEU A 52 11.06 -1.43 -28.71
C LEU A 52 12.10 -2.51 -29.02
N LYS A 53 12.54 -2.63 -30.27
CA LYS A 53 13.59 -3.55 -30.74
C LYS A 53 15.00 -3.19 -30.26
N GLU A 54 15.23 -1.92 -29.86
CA GLU A 54 16.50 -1.42 -29.39
C GLU A 54 16.65 -1.53 -27.86
N ILE A 55 15.63 -2.05 -27.18
CA ILE A 55 15.67 -2.29 -25.74
C ILE A 55 16.39 -3.61 -25.50
N ASP A 56 17.65 -3.52 -25.13
CA ASP A 56 18.55 -4.64 -24.81
C ASP A 56 19.02 -4.64 -23.34
N ALA A 57 19.86 -5.58 -22.98
CA ALA A 57 20.40 -5.71 -21.63
C ALA A 57 21.31 -4.53 -21.24
N GLU A 58 22.02 -3.93 -22.20
CA GLU A 58 22.91 -2.81 -21.96
C GLU A 58 22.12 -1.54 -21.61
N VAL A 59 21.06 -1.23 -22.34
CA VAL A 59 20.14 -0.12 -22.04
C VAL A 59 19.54 -0.29 -20.63
N MET A 60 19.16 -1.51 -20.24
CA MET A 60 18.56 -1.74 -18.92
C MET A 60 19.60 -1.65 -17.80
N ARG A 61 20.83 -2.16 -17.98
CA ARG A 61 21.93 -1.98 -17.02
C ARG A 61 22.29 -0.51 -16.83
N SER A 62 22.41 0.24 -17.94
CA SER A 62 22.70 1.67 -17.90
C SER A 62 21.60 2.46 -17.18
N TYR A 63 20.33 2.11 -17.40
CA TYR A 63 19.22 2.73 -16.68
C TYR A 63 19.23 2.39 -15.17
N GLU A 64 19.52 1.13 -14.80
CA GLU A 64 19.66 0.75 -13.38
C GLU A 64 20.83 1.53 -12.73
N ALA A 65 21.97 1.65 -13.40
CA ALA A 65 23.11 2.45 -12.93
C ALA A 65 22.73 3.93 -12.74
N TYR A 66 22.03 4.53 -13.70
CA TYR A 66 21.49 5.90 -13.59
C TYR A 66 20.60 6.06 -12.35
N LEU A 67 19.69 5.10 -12.10
CA LEU A 67 18.80 5.13 -10.95
C LEU A 67 19.56 5.07 -9.62
N HIS A 68 20.65 4.32 -9.56
CA HIS A 68 21.45 4.17 -8.33
C HIS A 68 22.45 5.30 -8.11
N HIS A 69 23.13 5.75 -9.15
CA HIS A 69 24.27 6.68 -9.04
C HIS A 69 23.90 8.15 -9.31
N THR A 70 22.87 8.40 -10.14
CA THR A 70 22.46 9.78 -10.47
C THR A 70 21.21 10.20 -9.70
N VAL A 71 20.23 9.31 -9.58
CA VAL A 71 18.96 9.62 -8.88
C VAL A 71 18.99 9.17 -7.42
N GLU A 72 19.94 8.30 -7.06
CA GLU A 72 20.17 7.76 -5.71
C GLU A 72 18.94 7.11 -5.08
N VAL A 73 18.14 6.39 -5.89
CA VAL A 73 16.98 5.67 -5.36
C VAL A 73 17.38 4.36 -4.69
N CYS A 74 16.60 3.96 -3.69
CA CYS A 74 16.82 2.66 -3.05
C CYS A 74 16.50 1.49 -4.00
N ARG A 75 17.12 0.32 -3.74
CA ARG A 75 17.03 -0.89 -4.57
C ARG A 75 15.58 -1.35 -4.86
N ASN A 76 14.64 -1.14 -3.94
CA ASN A 76 13.24 -1.48 -4.18
C ASN A 76 12.55 -0.50 -5.14
N THR A 77 13.00 0.76 -5.19
CA THR A 77 12.48 1.76 -6.13
C THR A 77 13.00 1.51 -7.54
N SER A 78 14.31 1.22 -7.72
CA SER A 78 14.85 0.84 -9.03
C SER A 78 14.20 -0.43 -9.56
N SER A 79 14.10 -1.47 -8.71
CA SER A 79 13.40 -2.71 -9.06
C SER A 79 11.93 -2.48 -9.42
N PHE A 80 11.25 -1.55 -8.78
CA PHE A 80 9.86 -1.21 -9.12
C PHE A 80 9.75 -0.67 -10.54
N TYR A 81 10.62 0.27 -10.94
CA TYR A 81 10.63 0.81 -12.31
C TYR A 81 10.99 -0.27 -13.33
N LEU A 82 12.03 -1.06 -13.06
CA LEU A 82 12.47 -2.16 -13.94
C LEU A 82 11.39 -3.25 -14.12
N ARG A 83 10.63 -3.58 -13.07
CA ARG A 83 9.50 -4.51 -13.19
C ARG A 83 8.38 -4.00 -14.09
N ILE A 84 8.07 -2.71 -14.04
CA ILE A 84 7.06 -2.12 -14.92
C ILE A 84 7.55 -2.08 -16.35
N LEU A 85 8.81 -1.73 -16.59
CA LEU A 85 9.41 -1.77 -17.93
C LEU A 85 9.42 -3.20 -18.48
N ARG A 86 9.80 -4.20 -17.65
CA ARG A 86 9.76 -5.62 -18.03
C ARG A 86 8.35 -6.07 -18.40
N ALA A 87 7.34 -5.68 -17.60
CA ALA A 87 5.95 -5.99 -17.91
C ALA A 87 5.47 -5.31 -19.21
N THR A 88 5.94 -4.08 -19.46
CA THR A 88 5.67 -3.35 -20.72
C THR A 88 6.31 -4.07 -21.91
N TYR A 89 7.59 -4.39 -21.81
CA TYR A 89 8.33 -5.09 -22.87
C TYR A 89 7.71 -6.45 -23.19
N ASN A 90 7.39 -7.27 -22.18
CA ASN A 90 6.76 -8.56 -22.38
C ASN A 90 5.37 -8.44 -23.04
N LYS A 91 4.61 -7.38 -22.74
CA LYS A 91 3.36 -7.08 -23.46
C LYS A 91 3.59 -6.71 -24.93
N ALA A 92 4.68 -6.00 -25.23
CA ALA A 92 5.06 -5.66 -26.61
C ALA A 92 5.46 -6.93 -27.37
N VAL A 93 6.26 -7.81 -26.76
CA VAL A 93 6.60 -9.14 -27.32
C VAL A 93 5.35 -9.96 -27.61
N ALA A 94 4.44 -10.08 -26.63
CA ALA A 94 3.18 -10.82 -26.79
C ALA A 94 2.27 -10.26 -27.89
N LYS A 95 2.41 -8.96 -28.23
CA LYS A 95 1.71 -8.32 -29.35
C LYS A 95 2.48 -8.40 -30.69
N GLY A 96 3.64 -9.03 -30.73
CA GLY A 96 4.50 -9.14 -31.91
C GLY A 96 5.13 -7.81 -32.36
N LEU A 97 5.25 -6.81 -31.44
CA LEU A 97 5.84 -5.50 -31.75
C LEU A 97 7.37 -5.53 -31.68
N THR A 98 7.95 -6.49 -31.02
CA THR A 98 9.40 -6.73 -30.92
C THR A 98 9.66 -8.22 -30.62
N PRO A 99 10.81 -8.79 -31.08
CA PRO A 99 11.23 -10.11 -30.66
C PRO A 99 11.64 -10.13 -29.18
N GLN A 100 11.63 -11.30 -28.54
CA GLN A 100 12.14 -11.46 -27.18
C GLN A 100 13.68 -11.47 -27.16
N GLN A 101 14.29 -10.52 -26.46
CA GLN A 101 15.74 -10.36 -26.31
C GLN A 101 16.20 -10.49 -24.85
N HIS A 102 15.28 -10.77 -23.92
CA HIS A 102 15.53 -10.88 -22.48
C HIS A 102 16.31 -9.69 -21.85
N PRO A 103 15.93 -8.43 -22.12
CA PRO A 103 16.73 -7.26 -21.72
C PRO A 103 16.81 -7.05 -20.19
N PHE A 104 16.07 -7.81 -19.40
CA PHE A 104 16.03 -7.68 -17.94
C PHE A 104 16.75 -8.82 -17.20
N SER A 105 17.53 -9.66 -17.90
CA SER A 105 18.29 -10.78 -17.28
C SER A 105 19.31 -10.29 -16.26
N ASP A 106 19.98 -9.19 -16.54
CA ASP A 106 21.15 -8.71 -15.82
C ASP A 106 20.84 -7.59 -14.80
N VAL A 107 19.56 -7.23 -14.64
CA VAL A 107 19.12 -6.18 -13.72
C VAL A 107 18.24 -6.72 -12.60
N TYR A 108 18.28 -6.06 -11.45
CA TYR A 108 17.53 -6.52 -10.30
C TYR A 108 16.03 -6.17 -10.39
N THR A 109 15.21 -7.20 -10.56
CA THR A 109 13.75 -7.07 -10.57
C THR A 109 13.06 -7.77 -9.40
N GLY A 110 13.82 -8.14 -8.36
CA GLY A 110 13.33 -8.76 -7.13
C GLY A 110 12.74 -7.75 -6.11
N ILE A 111 12.49 -8.23 -4.92
CA ILE A 111 12.06 -7.43 -3.77
C ILE A 111 13.11 -7.58 -2.68
N ALA A 112 13.87 -6.52 -2.40
CA ALA A 112 14.83 -6.51 -1.31
C ALA A 112 14.10 -6.42 0.03
N GLN A 113 14.61 -7.17 1.01
CA GLN A 113 14.07 -7.13 2.36
C GLN A 113 14.19 -5.73 2.95
N THR A 114 13.13 -5.29 3.62
CA THR A 114 13.08 -4.02 4.35
C THR A 114 12.87 -4.30 5.82
N ARG A 115 13.54 -3.52 6.68
CA ARG A 115 13.29 -3.60 8.13
C ARG A 115 11.83 -3.29 8.42
N LYS A 116 11.15 -4.21 9.09
CA LYS A 116 9.80 -4.00 9.59
C LYS A 116 9.87 -3.10 10.82
N ARG A 117 8.95 -2.14 10.91
CA ARG A 117 8.95 -1.12 11.97
C ARG A 117 7.64 -1.23 12.74
N ALA A 118 7.52 -2.27 13.56
CA ALA A 118 6.51 -2.28 14.60
C ALA A 118 6.94 -1.32 15.72
N ILE A 119 5.97 -0.73 16.41
CA ILE A 119 6.18 -0.05 17.70
C ILE A 119 5.60 -0.94 18.81
N PRO A 120 6.19 -0.91 20.01
CA PRO A 120 5.65 -1.61 21.19
C PRO A 120 4.22 -1.19 21.52
N THR A 121 3.48 -2.06 22.21
CA THR A 121 2.10 -1.81 22.64
C THR A 121 2.00 -0.61 23.59
N GLU A 122 3.05 -0.35 24.38
CA GLU A 122 3.18 0.82 25.25
C GLU A 122 3.12 2.13 24.44
N ASN A 123 3.78 2.18 23.28
CA ASN A 123 3.70 3.33 22.39
C ASN A 123 2.30 3.48 21.75
N VAL A 124 1.62 2.37 21.44
CA VAL A 124 0.22 2.43 20.96
C VAL A 124 -0.68 2.97 22.07
N SER A 125 -0.49 2.52 23.33
CA SER A 125 -1.18 3.03 24.51
C SER A 125 -0.89 4.51 24.75
N GLN A 126 0.37 4.94 24.58
CA GLN A 126 0.75 6.34 24.66
C GLN A 126 0.05 7.18 23.57
N ILE A 127 -0.04 6.69 22.33
CA ILE A 127 -0.80 7.35 21.26
C ILE A 127 -2.28 7.46 21.65
N LYS A 128 -2.87 6.40 22.24
CA LYS A 128 -4.26 6.38 22.70
C LYS A 128 -4.52 7.39 23.82
N SER A 129 -3.58 7.58 24.75
CA SER A 129 -3.73 8.45 25.92
C SER A 129 -3.63 9.94 25.64
N LEU A 130 -3.16 10.35 24.44
CA LEU A 130 -3.09 11.76 24.07
C LEU A 130 -4.49 12.39 24.05
N GLN A 131 -4.64 13.50 24.79
CA GLN A 131 -5.92 14.23 24.88
C GLN A 131 -6.06 15.26 23.76
N SER A 132 -7.23 15.26 23.10
CA SER A 132 -7.50 16.11 21.94
C SER A 132 -7.37 17.62 22.21
N VAL A 133 -7.82 18.07 23.37
CA VAL A 133 -7.84 19.52 23.68
C VAL A 133 -6.48 20.06 24.14
N LYS A 134 -5.68 19.24 24.85
CA LYS A 134 -4.40 19.68 25.42
C LYS A 134 -3.21 19.39 24.50
N ASP A 135 -3.26 18.26 23.82
CA ASP A 135 -2.09 17.70 23.16
C ASP A 135 -2.14 17.79 21.65
N LEU A 136 -3.33 17.86 21.06
CA LEU A 136 -3.51 17.67 19.61
C LEU A 136 -4.35 18.77 18.97
N THR A 137 -3.91 19.21 17.82
CA THR A 137 -4.79 19.93 16.89
C THR A 137 -5.84 18.99 16.27
N PRO A 138 -6.98 19.49 15.76
CA PRO A 138 -8.00 18.63 15.11
C PRO A 138 -7.45 17.74 14.00
N LYS A 139 -6.42 18.20 13.26
CA LYS A 139 -5.76 17.42 12.20
C LYS A 139 -4.86 16.31 12.74
N GLU A 140 -4.19 16.58 13.86
CA GLU A 140 -3.37 15.57 14.58
C GLU A 140 -4.27 14.56 15.26
N GLU A 141 -5.40 14.98 15.80
CA GLU A 141 -6.41 14.09 16.37
C GLU A 141 -6.96 13.12 15.32
N MET A 142 -7.37 13.62 14.15
CA MET A 142 -7.80 12.77 13.03
C MET A 142 -6.71 11.77 12.63
N ALA A 143 -5.45 12.17 12.61
CA ALA A 143 -4.35 11.27 12.26
C ALA A 143 -4.13 10.21 13.35
N ARG A 144 -4.17 10.58 14.66
CA ARG A 144 -4.15 9.65 15.78
C ARG A 144 -5.28 8.63 15.67
N ASP A 145 -6.50 9.09 15.52
CA ASP A 145 -7.70 8.25 15.49
C ASP A 145 -7.70 7.34 14.27
N THR A 146 -7.18 7.80 13.13
CA THR A 146 -6.96 6.98 11.94
C THR A 146 -5.94 5.86 12.20
N PHE A 147 -4.86 6.15 12.92
CA PHE A 147 -3.86 5.15 13.31
C PHE A 147 -4.46 4.11 14.27
N LEU A 148 -5.17 4.55 15.30
CA LEU A 148 -5.84 3.67 16.26
C LEU A 148 -6.90 2.80 15.59
N MET A 149 -7.74 3.38 14.74
CA MET A 149 -8.73 2.63 13.97
C MET A 149 -8.07 1.58 13.07
N SER A 150 -6.96 1.94 12.39
CA SER A 150 -6.20 0.97 11.62
C SER A 150 -5.68 -0.17 12.49
N PHE A 151 -5.17 0.13 13.69
CA PHE A 151 -4.70 -0.88 14.64
C PHE A 151 -5.84 -1.78 15.12
N TYR A 152 -6.97 -1.22 15.56
CA TYR A 152 -8.14 -1.96 16.03
C TYR A 152 -8.73 -2.85 14.94
N LEU A 153 -8.74 -2.41 13.70
CA LEU A 153 -9.17 -3.18 12.53
C LEU A 153 -8.04 -4.09 11.98
N ARG A 154 -7.19 -4.62 12.88
CA ARG A 154 -6.15 -5.61 12.55
C ARG A 154 -5.17 -5.13 11.48
N GLY A 155 -4.87 -3.83 11.48
CA GLY A 155 -3.97 -3.22 10.51
C GLY A 155 -4.57 -3.06 9.11
N ILE A 156 -5.82 -2.65 9.03
CA ILE A 156 -6.48 -2.30 7.75
C ILE A 156 -5.65 -1.25 7.00
N SER A 157 -5.56 -1.39 5.68
CA SER A 157 -4.84 -0.39 4.87
C SER A 157 -5.66 0.89 4.75
N PHE A 158 -5.00 2.05 4.58
CA PHE A 158 -5.72 3.31 4.46
C PHE A 158 -6.69 3.35 3.27
N ILE A 159 -6.34 2.67 2.16
CA ILE A 159 -7.25 2.58 1.01
C ILE A 159 -8.53 1.83 1.38
N ASP A 160 -8.45 0.76 2.16
CA ASP A 160 -9.62 0.02 2.58
C ASP A 160 -10.41 0.82 3.62
N LEU A 161 -9.73 1.41 4.63
CA LEU A 161 -10.33 2.24 5.67
C LEU A 161 -11.09 3.45 5.10
N ALA A 162 -10.49 4.15 4.15
CA ALA A 162 -11.10 5.34 3.53
C ALA A 162 -12.36 5.02 2.73
N HIS A 163 -12.50 3.79 2.24
CA HIS A 163 -13.64 3.36 1.43
C HIS A 163 -14.66 2.53 2.21
N LEU A 164 -14.51 2.38 3.54
CA LEU A 164 -15.52 1.73 4.37
C LEU A 164 -16.82 2.52 4.34
N ARG A 165 -17.92 1.83 4.15
CA ARG A 165 -19.27 2.40 4.13
C ARG A 165 -20.05 2.01 5.37
N LYS A 166 -21.03 2.82 5.76
CA LYS A 166 -21.96 2.51 6.84
C LYS A 166 -22.70 1.18 6.59
N SER A 167 -22.97 0.84 5.33
CA SER A 167 -23.57 -0.42 4.92
C SER A 167 -22.67 -1.65 5.10
N ASP A 168 -21.37 -1.45 5.30
CA ASP A 168 -20.42 -2.55 5.54
C ASP A 168 -20.46 -2.99 7.03
N LEU A 169 -21.05 -2.19 7.92
CA LEU A 169 -21.27 -2.51 9.33
C LEU A 169 -22.68 -3.08 9.53
N LYS A 170 -22.78 -4.37 9.87
CA LYS A 170 -24.04 -5.11 10.05
C LYS A 170 -23.93 -6.07 11.22
N GLU A 171 -24.97 -6.10 12.03
CA GLU A 171 -25.12 -7.09 13.13
C GLU A 171 -23.90 -7.14 14.07
N GLY A 172 -23.27 -5.98 14.33
CA GLY A 172 -22.09 -5.89 15.17
C GLY A 172 -20.78 -6.36 14.51
N TYR A 173 -20.76 -6.55 13.19
CA TYR A 173 -19.60 -6.93 12.42
C TYR A 173 -19.36 -5.99 11.25
N LEU A 174 -18.08 -5.67 11.00
CA LEU A 174 -17.62 -5.01 9.79
C LEU A 174 -17.30 -6.06 8.73
N HIS A 175 -17.93 -5.96 7.56
CA HIS A 175 -17.70 -6.84 6.42
C HIS A 175 -17.11 -6.04 5.27
N TYR A 176 -15.87 -6.31 4.89
CA TYR A 176 -15.27 -5.61 3.74
C TYR A 176 -14.40 -6.54 2.90
N THR A 177 -14.20 -6.15 1.64
CA THR A 177 -13.30 -6.85 0.72
C THR A 177 -12.01 -6.06 0.59
N ARG A 178 -10.90 -6.68 0.96
CA ARG A 178 -9.57 -6.06 0.87
C ARG A 178 -9.21 -5.73 -0.57
N SER A 179 -8.92 -4.47 -0.85
CA SER A 179 -8.66 -3.99 -2.22
C SER A 179 -7.48 -4.68 -2.89
N LYS A 180 -6.41 -4.97 -2.13
CA LYS A 180 -5.17 -5.57 -2.66
C LYS A 180 -5.30 -7.04 -3.01
N THR A 181 -5.98 -7.84 -2.15
CA THR A 181 -6.00 -9.31 -2.25
C THR A 181 -7.37 -9.87 -2.61
N ARG A 182 -8.41 -9.03 -2.66
CA ARG A 182 -9.80 -9.43 -2.91
C ARG A 182 -10.38 -10.40 -1.87
N GLN A 183 -9.68 -10.58 -0.76
CA GLN A 183 -10.15 -11.41 0.34
C GLN A 183 -11.26 -10.68 1.10
N ARG A 184 -12.35 -11.40 1.40
CA ARG A 184 -13.40 -10.92 2.28
C ARG A 184 -12.96 -11.08 3.73
N LEU A 185 -13.11 -10.04 4.52
CA LEU A 185 -12.78 -10.02 5.94
C LEU A 185 -14.02 -9.63 6.74
N THR A 186 -14.20 -10.32 7.85
CA THR A 186 -15.24 -10.03 8.84
C THR A 186 -14.54 -9.71 10.16
N ILE A 187 -14.83 -8.54 10.72
CA ILE A 187 -14.22 -8.06 11.95
C ILE A 187 -15.35 -7.69 12.91
N ARG A 188 -15.33 -8.28 14.11
CA ARG A 188 -16.24 -7.87 15.17
C ARG A 188 -16.01 -6.40 15.48
N TRP A 189 -17.12 -5.65 15.57
CA TRP A 189 -17.07 -4.23 15.88
C TRP A 189 -17.06 -4.04 17.39
N GLU A 190 -15.93 -3.52 17.90
CA GLU A 190 -15.70 -3.35 19.32
C GLU A 190 -16.02 -1.92 19.76
N LYS A 191 -16.18 -1.73 21.09
CA LYS A 191 -16.54 -0.44 21.68
C LYS A 191 -15.56 0.69 21.29
N GLU A 192 -14.27 0.41 21.29
CA GLU A 192 -13.25 1.40 20.94
C GLU A 192 -13.37 1.90 19.49
N MET A 193 -13.81 1.02 18.57
CA MET A 193 -14.07 1.39 17.18
C MET A 193 -15.31 2.28 17.07
N GLN A 194 -16.34 1.95 17.87
CA GLN A 194 -17.58 2.72 17.93
C GLN A 194 -17.33 4.14 18.45
N GLU A 195 -16.62 4.28 19.57
CA GLU A 195 -16.25 5.56 20.14
C GLU A 195 -15.47 6.46 19.18
N LEU A 196 -14.53 5.88 18.42
CA LEU A 196 -13.81 6.63 17.39
C LEU A 196 -14.70 7.04 16.21
N MET A 197 -15.62 6.17 15.77
CA MET A 197 -16.53 6.47 14.68
C MET A 197 -17.50 7.60 15.06
N GLU A 198 -18.03 7.59 16.28
CA GLU A 198 -18.99 8.57 16.79
C GLU A 198 -18.42 10.00 16.79
N LYS A 199 -17.13 10.17 17.06
CA LYS A 199 -16.45 11.49 16.98
C LYS A 199 -16.61 12.16 15.62
N TYR A 200 -16.74 11.37 14.55
CA TYR A 200 -16.83 11.86 13.17
C TYR A 200 -18.24 11.78 12.59
N GLN A 201 -19.24 11.37 13.40
CA GLN A 201 -20.60 11.16 12.95
C GLN A 201 -21.21 12.43 12.35
N ALA A 202 -20.99 13.59 12.95
CA ALA A 202 -21.49 14.86 12.43
C ALA A 202 -20.89 15.18 11.04
N GLN A 203 -19.60 14.88 10.82
CA GLN A 203 -18.91 15.12 9.55
C GLN A 203 -19.34 14.11 8.45
N THR A 204 -19.88 12.98 8.83
CA THR A 204 -20.33 11.92 7.91
C THR A 204 -21.85 11.77 7.86
N ALA A 205 -22.62 12.68 8.47
CA ALA A 205 -24.09 12.54 8.59
C ALA A 205 -24.77 12.31 7.24
N SER A 206 -24.41 13.08 6.21
CA SER A 206 -24.93 12.96 4.85
C SER A 206 -24.13 12.03 3.94
N SER A 207 -23.05 11.41 4.44
CA SER A 207 -22.17 10.54 3.67
C SER A 207 -22.52 9.07 3.87
N SER A 208 -22.32 8.25 2.83
CA SER A 208 -22.37 6.79 2.93
C SER A 208 -21.09 6.19 3.54
N TYR A 209 -20.00 6.97 3.62
CA TYR A 209 -18.73 6.52 4.20
C TYR A 209 -18.75 6.57 5.72
N LEU A 210 -17.99 5.66 6.37
CA LEU A 210 -17.82 5.65 7.83
C LEU A 210 -16.94 6.80 8.34
N PHE A 211 -15.99 7.28 7.51
CA PHE A 211 -15.02 8.30 7.88
C PHE A 211 -14.96 9.42 6.85
N PRO A 212 -14.63 10.67 7.26
CA PRO A 212 -14.70 11.85 6.39
C PRO A 212 -13.41 12.02 5.53
N PHE A 213 -12.96 10.95 4.89
CA PHE A 213 -11.78 10.99 4.01
C PHE A 213 -12.16 11.27 2.56
N LEU A 214 -13.35 10.83 2.16
CA LEU A 214 -13.88 10.96 0.81
C LEU A 214 -15.24 11.68 0.87
N VAL A 215 -15.49 12.48 -0.15
CA VAL A 215 -16.80 13.12 -0.32
C VAL A 215 -17.73 12.16 -1.04
N ASP A 216 -18.93 11.98 -0.49
CA ASP A 216 -19.96 11.18 -1.13
C ASP A 216 -20.63 11.99 -2.24
N ASP A 217 -20.58 11.48 -3.46
CA ASP A 217 -21.25 12.08 -4.62
C ASP A 217 -22.71 11.60 -4.80
N GLY A 218 -23.23 10.85 -3.81
CA GLY A 218 -24.58 10.28 -3.82
C GLY A 218 -24.77 9.10 -4.79
N ASN A 219 -23.74 8.69 -5.52
CA ASN A 219 -23.83 7.63 -6.52
C ASN A 219 -23.52 6.25 -5.96
N LYS A 220 -24.28 5.26 -6.41
CA LYS A 220 -24.01 3.84 -6.16
C LYS A 220 -22.64 3.44 -6.76
N ARG A 221 -21.97 2.45 -6.15
CA ARG A 221 -20.63 1.93 -6.56
C ARG A 221 -20.46 1.62 -8.07
N GLN A 222 -21.54 1.59 -8.84
CA GLN A 222 -21.55 1.06 -10.22
C GLN A 222 -21.43 2.13 -11.34
N ASP A 223 -21.72 3.42 -11.07
CA ASP A 223 -21.75 4.47 -12.10
C ASP A 223 -20.57 5.44 -11.99
N LYS A 224 -19.33 4.92 -12.07
CA LYS A 224 -18.15 5.79 -12.02
C LYS A 224 -17.65 6.13 -13.41
N THR A 225 -17.84 7.39 -13.82
CA THR A 225 -17.11 7.95 -14.97
C THR A 225 -15.61 8.08 -14.65
N ILE A 226 -14.76 8.20 -15.68
CA ILE A 226 -13.31 8.37 -15.52
C ILE A 226 -13.01 9.59 -14.64
N ASP A 227 -13.72 10.70 -14.81
CA ASP A 227 -13.52 11.94 -14.05
C ASP A 227 -13.85 11.75 -12.56
N LYS A 228 -14.92 11.05 -12.22
CA LYS A 228 -15.27 10.71 -10.84
C LYS A 228 -14.23 9.82 -10.17
N MET A 229 -13.69 8.87 -10.92
CA MET A 229 -12.62 8.00 -10.41
C MET A 229 -11.32 8.78 -10.16
N GLN A 230 -10.99 9.75 -11.01
CA GLN A 230 -9.84 10.62 -10.83
C GLN A 230 -10.05 11.55 -9.63
N GLU A 231 -11.24 12.11 -9.45
CA GLU A 231 -11.57 12.95 -8.31
C GLU A 231 -11.51 12.17 -6.99
N GLU A 232 -12.12 10.98 -6.91
CA GLU A 232 -12.02 10.11 -5.73
C GLU A 232 -10.56 9.75 -5.41
N ALA A 233 -9.76 9.45 -6.45
CA ALA A 233 -8.34 9.18 -6.27
C ALA A 233 -7.57 10.42 -5.76
N ARG A 234 -7.91 11.61 -6.22
CA ARG A 234 -7.33 12.88 -5.76
C ARG A 234 -7.67 13.12 -4.29
N GLN A 235 -8.94 12.97 -3.92
CA GLN A 235 -9.39 13.09 -2.51
C GLN A 235 -8.66 12.09 -1.62
N TYR A 236 -8.59 10.83 -2.04
CA TYR A 236 -7.83 9.79 -1.34
C TYR A 236 -6.37 10.17 -1.11
N HIS A 237 -5.66 10.60 -2.16
CA HIS A 237 -4.25 10.98 -2.05
C HIS A 237 -4.04 12.19 -1.14
N ASN A 238 -4.93 13.18 -1.21
CA ASN A 238 -4.89 14.35 -0.33
C ASN A 238 -5.11 13.95 1.14
N ALA A 239 -6.07 13.07 1.41
CA ALA A 239 -6.32 12.54 2.74
C ALA A 239 -5.13 11.72 3.25
N GLU A 240 -4.59 10.79 2.44
CA GLU A 240 -3.42 9.97 2.77
C GLU A 240 -2.19 10.82 3.09
N ALA A 241 -1.91 11.85 2.27
CA ALA A 241 -0.79 12.76 2.48
C ALA A 241 -0.95 13.55 3.79
N ARG A 242 -2.15 14.09 4.05
CA ARG A 242 -2.49 14.83 5.28
C ARG A 242 -2.33 13.95 6.52
N ILE A 243 -2.91 12.76 6.53
CA ILE A 243 -2.79 11.81 7.65
C ILE A 243 -1.31 11.42 7.86
N SER A 244 -0.59 11.09 6.79
CA SER A 244 0.82 10.72 6.87
C SER A 244 1.72 11.85 7.39
N TYR A 245 1.41 13.10 7.05
CA TYR A 245 2.13 14.27 7.55
C TYR A 245 1.93 14.43 9.07
N HIS A 246 0.66 14.40 9.52
CA HIS A 246 0.35 14.58 10.95
C HIS A 246 0.80 13.40 11.81
N LEU A 247 0.75 12.16 11.30
CA LEU A 247 1.32 11.00 12.00
C LEU A 247 2.83 11.15 12.22
N ARG A 248 3.58 11.66 11.26
CA ARG A 248 5.02 11.91 11.43
C ARG A 248 5.27 12.93 12.52
N LYS A 249 4.53 14.04 12.55
CA LYS A 249 4.61 15.05 13.61
C LYS A 249 4.28 14.44 14.97
N LEU A 250 3.20 13.66 15.04
CA LEU A 250 2.78 12.98 16.25
C LEU A 250 3.86 12.03 16.77
N GLY A 251 4.44 11.22 15.90
CA GLY A 251 5.53 10.31 16.26
C GLY A 251 6.75 11.03 16.84
N THR A 252 7.13 12.18 16.26
CA THR A 252 8.21 13.02 16.79
C THR A 252 7.85 13.58 18.18
N LYS A 253 6.61 14.08 18.34
CA LYS A 253 6.12 14.67 19.59
C LYS A 253 6.18 13.72 20.79
N ILE A 254 5.94 12.43 20.55
CA ILE A 254 5.96 11.39 21.59
C ILE A 254 7.24 10.55 21.60
N GLY A 255 8.29 11.00 20.90
CA GLY A 255 9.61 10.37 20.96
C GLY A 255 9.75 9.04 20.22
N ILE A 256 8.84 8.70 19.29
CA ILE A 256 8.98 7.48 18.49
C ILE A 256 10.18 7.59 17.55
N LYS A 257 11.13 6.66 17.68
CA LYS A 257 12.29 6.57 16.77
C LYS A 257 11.86 6.25 15.34
N GLY A 258 12.05 7.21 14.43
CA GLY A 258 11.71 7.08 13.03
C GLY A 258 10.32 7.65 12.68
N LYS A 259 9.85 7.39 11.44
CA LYS A 259 8.62 7.99 10.94
C LYS A 259 7.42 7.14 11.33
N LEU A 260 6.51 7.66 12.14
CA LEU A 260 5.22 7.02 12.39
C LEU A 260 4.37 7.07 11.10
N THR A 261 3.82 5.93 10.69
CA THR A 261 2.98 5.78 9.48
C THR A 261 1.83 4.82 9.76
N LEU A 262 0.77 4.87 8.98
CA LEU A 262 -0.34 3.92 9.10
C LEU A 262 0.08 2.45 8.91
N TYR A 263 1.10 2.22 8.11
CA TYR A 263 1.60 0.86 7.92
C TYR A 263 2.25 0.28 9.18
N ILE A 264 2.73 1.13 10.08
CA ILE A 264 3.22 0.75 11.41
C ILE A 264 2.09 0.17 12.26
N ALA A 265 0.86 0.70 12.20
CA ALA A 265 -0.28 0.14 12.91
C ALA A 265 -0.46 -1.35 12.58
N ARG A 266 -0.36 -1.72 11.29
CA ARG A 266 -0.45 -3.11 10.85
C ARG A 266 0.72 -3.97 11.36
N HIS A 267 1.94 -3.45 11.32
CA HIS A 267 3.10 -4.16 11.85
C HIS A 267 2.99 -4.36 13.36
N SER A 268 2.57 -3.32 14.09
CA SER A 268 2.43 -3.37 15.53
C SER A 268 1.32 -4.33 15.96
N TRP A 269 0.18 -4.35 15.25
CA TRP A 269 -0.87 -5.33 15.50
C TRP A 269 -0.37 -6.77 15.29
N ALA A 270 0.32 -7.02 14.19
CA ALA A 270 0.85 -8.36 13.91
C ALA A 270 1.90 -8.80 14.93
N THR A 271 2.77 -7.87 15.36
CA THR A 271 3.77 -8.12 16.40
C THR A 271 3.10 -8.36 17.76
N ALA A 272 2.13 -7.53 18.15
CA ALA A 272 1.37 -7.72 19.38
C ALA A 272 0.62 -9.06 19.39
N ALA A 273 0.02 -9.47 18.27
CA ALA A 273 -0.63 -10.78 18.16
C ALA A 273 0.36 -11.94 18.35
N ARG A 274 1.57 -11.85 17.75
CA ARG A 274 2.64 -12.84 17.96
C ARG A 274 3.08 -12.87 19.43
N ASP A 275 3.32 -11.70 20.01
CA ASP A 275 3.81 -11.58 21.39
C ASP A 275 2.75 -12.09 22.42
N ASN A 276 1.47 -12.11 22.02
CA ASN A 276 0.38 -12.79 22.74
C ASN A 276 0.17 -14.25 22.31
N HIS A 277 1.15 -14.88 21.67
CA HIS A 277 1.15 -16.29 21.29
C HIS A 277 0.03 -16.71 20.35
N ILE A 278 -0.56 -15.77 19.59
CA ILE A 278 -1.55 -16.08 18.55
C ILE A 278 -0.84 -16.81 17.40
N SER A 279 -1.42 -17.92 16.95
CA SER A 279 -0.81 -18.73 15.88
C SER A 279 -0.65 -17.93 14.58
N ILE A 280 0.42 -18.22 13.84
CA ILE A 280 0.75 -17.49 12.60
C ILE A 280 -0.35 -17.66 11.52
N SER A 281 -1.08 -18.78 11.53
CA SER A 281 -2.22 -19.01 10.66
C SER A 281 -3.36 -18.03 10.95
N VAL A 282 -3.71 -17.85 12.22
CA VAL A 282 -4.73 -16.89 12.67
C VAL A 282 -4.30 -15.45 12.34
N ILE A 283 -3.03 -15.11 12.59
CA ILE A 283 -2.48 -13.79 12.22
C ILE A 283 -2.57 -13.58 10.70
N SER A 284 -2.23 -14.60 9.90
CA SER A 284 -2.29 -14.54 8.44
C SER A 284 -3.70 -14.27 7.92
N GLU A 285 -4.67 -15.00 8.45
CA GLU A 285 -6.09 -14.84 8.12
C GLU A 285 -6.61 -13.45 8.54
N ALA A 286 -6.34 -13.05 9.79
CA ALA A 286 -6.72 -11.74 10.31
C ALA A 286 -6.17 -10.56 9.52
N LEU A 287 -4.95 -10.71 8.97
CA LEU A 287 -4.32 -9.73 8.08
C LEU A 287 -4.82 -9.80 6.63
N GLY A 288 -5.57 -10.81 6.26
CA GLY A 288 -6.00 -11.04 4.88
C GLY A 288 -4.82 -11.31 3.94
N HIS A 289 -3.90 -12.21 4.34
CA HIS A 289 -2.83 -12.68 3.48
C HIS A 289 -3.23 -13.97 2.77
N HIS A 290 -2.92 -14.10 1.47
CA HIS A 290 -3.17 -15.35 0.73
C HIS A 290 -2.22 -16.50 1.12
N SER A 291 -1.09 -16.18 1.78
CA SER A 291 -0.08 -17.16 2.16
C SER A 291 0.47 -16.85 3.54
N VAL A 292 0.59 -17.88 4.35
CA VAL A 292 1.25 -17.83 5.68
C VAL A 292 2.71 -17.36 5.52
N THR A 293 3.39 -17.71 4.42
CA THR A 293 4.74 -17.25 4.10
C THR A 293 4.85 -15.73 4.09
N THR A 294 3.81 -15.02 3.59
CA THR A 294 3.79 -13.55 3.65
C THR A 294 3.78 -13.05 5.10
N THR A 295 3.09 -13.74 5.99
CA THR A 295 3.03 -13.41 7.42
C THR A 295 4.35 -13.77 8.11
N GLN A 296 4.98 -14.88 7.75
CA GLN A 296 6.32 -15.26 8.25
C GLN A 296 7.35 -14.18 7.92
N ILE A 297 7.38 -13.67 6.69
CA ILE A 297 8.28 -12.57 6.31
C ILE A 297 7.99 -11.30 7.16
N TYR A 298 6.76 -11.10 7.58
CA TYR A 298 6.37 -10.01 8.47
C TYR A 298 6.88 -10.17 9.90
N LEU A 299 6.90 -11.40 10.39
CA LEU A 299 7.22 -11.74 11.76
C LEU A 299 8.65 -12.28 11.93
N ASN A 300 9.43 -12.33 10.85
CA ASN A 300 10.78 -12.91 10.81
C ASN A 300 11.82 -12.14 11.64
N SER A 301 11.67 -12.24 12.95
CA SER A 301 12.75 -12.24 13.91
C SER A 301 12.20 -12.89 15.18
N VAL A 302 12.20 -14.23 15.21
CA VAL A 302 12.10 -14.94 16.48
C VAL A 302 13.30 -14.47 17.28
N LYS A 303 13.07 -13.83 18.44
CA LYS A 303 14.17 -13.47 19.34
C LYS A 303 14.78 -14.78 19.83
N SER A 304 16.11 -14.87 19.91
CA SER A 304 16.80 -16.03 20.46
C SER A 304 16.21 -16.46 21.81
N SER A 305 15.85 -15.48 22.65
CA SER A 305 15.17 -15.70 23.93
C SER A 305 13.84 -16.48 23.81
N GLU A 306 13.05 -16.31 22.75
CA GLU A 306 11.79 -17.04 22.59
C GLU A 306 12.04 -18.53 22.30
N VAL A 307 13.14 -18.85 21.60
CA VAL A 307 13.57 -20.23 21.36
C VAL A 307 14.07 -20.86 22.65
N ASP A 308 14.84 -20.11 23.43
CA ASP A 308 15.37 -20.55 24.73
C ASP A 308 14.24 -20.80 25.74
N ASP A 309 13.25 -19.91 25.82
CA ASP A 309 12.06 -20.06 26.67
C ASP A 309 11.21 -21.26 26.22
N ALA A 310 11.03 -21.49 24.91
CA ALA A 310 10.32 -22.63 24.40
C ALA A 310 11.04 -23.95 24.78
N ASN A 311 12.37 -23.95 24.63
CA ASN A 311 13.17 -25.11 25.02
C ASN A 311 13.11 -25.38 26.54
N ALA A 312 13.17 -24.33 27.37
CA ALA A 312 13.03 -24.46 28.81
C ALA A 312 11.68 -25.05 29.20
N ARG A 313 10.58 -24.64 28.56
CA ARG A 313 9.25 -25.24 28.80
C ARG A 313 9.17 -26.70 28.40
N ILE A 314 9.79 -27.08 27.27
CA ILE A 314 9.85 -28.48 26.82
C ILE A 314 10.60 -29.31 27.85
N LEU A 315 11.77 -28.83 28.31
CA LEU A 315 12.57 -29.54 29.30
C LEU A 315 11.86 -29.65 30.67
N ALA A 316 11.08 -28.64 31.06
CA ALA A 316 10.30 -28.68 32.29
C ALA A 316 9.10 -29.64 32.24
N ALA A 317 8.69 -30.10 31.06
CA ALA A 317 7.59 -31.04 30.85
C ALA A 317 8.07 -32.53 30.77
N LEU A 318 9.38 -32.77 30.80
CA LEU A 318 9.99 -34.12 30.86
C LEU A 318 10.24 -34.55 32.29
#